data_d776a4f6152c3e71217709c8c7857ebd
#
_entry.id   d776a4f6152c3e71217709c8c7857ebd
#
_cell.length_a   1.000
_cell.length_b   1.000
_cell.length_c   1.000
_cell.angle_alpha   90.00
_cell.angle_beta   90.00
_cell.angle_gamma   90.00
#
_symmetry.space_group_name_H-M   'P 1'
#
loop_
_entity.id
_entity.type
_entity.pdbx_description
1 polymer ?
#
loop_
_entity_poly.entity_id
_entity_poly.type
_entity_poly.pdbx_seq_one_letter_code
_entity_poly.pdbx_strand_id
1 'polypeptide(L)'
;SDGHYDIKANGYEITQKDENLATQIKYLCDSLGFRTSLIKKKASIKKINFETEVYRVRFFGDIDKIPVKIERKKAKPWTCNRTWNQTGIKIEKDIVDEYFGFEIDGNKLFLLEDMTVTHNTALVLNMALKNVEQGKGVILFSLEMPAEQLMLRMLSAKTSIPLQNLRKGDLDDQ
;
A
#
# COMPACT_ATOMS: atom_id res chain seq x y z
N SER A 1 -2.55 14.69 -23.53
CA SER A 1 -2.62 13.95 -22.27
C SER A 1 -1.77 14.66 -21.24
N ASP A 2 -2.31 14.88 -20.09
CA ASP A 2 -1.77 15.73 -19.05
C ASP A 2 -0.76 15.00 -18.13
N GLY A 3 -0.49 13.73 -18.42
CA GLY A 3 0.44 12.90 -17.66
C GLY A 3 1.89 13.03 -18.14
N HIS A 4 2.83 12.88 -17.21
CA HIS A 4 4.25 12.95 -17.44
C HIS A 4 4.95 11.76 -16.79
N TYR A 5 5.95 11.21 -17.45
CA TYR A 5 6.81 10.17 -16.93
C TYR A 5 8.07 10.78 -16.34
N ASP A 6 8.27 10.60 -15.04
CA ASP A 6 9.50 10.98 -14.35
C ASP A 6 10.52 9.84 -14.44
N ILE A 7 11.52 10.02 -15.31
CA ILE A 7 12.56 9.02 -15.56
C ILE A 7 13.42 8.75 -14.31
N LYS A 8 13.64 9.77 -13.47
CA LYS A 8 14.50 9.63 -12.28
C LYS A 8 13.81 8.85 -11.16
N ALA A 9 12.52 9.10 -10.98
CA ALA A 9 11.71 8.43 -9.96
C ALA A 9 11.11 7.12 -10.47
N ASN A 10 11.18 6.84 -11.77
CA ASN A 10 10.45 5.77 -12.45
C ASN A 10 8.97 5.75 -12.03
N GLY A 11 8.29 6.86 -12.23
CA GLY A 11 6.91 7.06 -11.83
C GLY A 11 6.13 7.93 -12.81
N TYR A 12 4.82 7.79 -12.82
CA TYR A 12 3.96 8.72 -13.54
C TYR A 12 3.47 9.84 -12.61
N GLU A 13 3.27 11.00 -13.19
CA GLU A 13 2.71 12.16 -12.52
C GLU A 13 1.59 12.77 -13.39
N ILE A 14 0.43 12.99 -12.77
CA ILE A 14 -0.71 13.69 -13.36
C ILE A 14 -1.03 14.88 -12.47
N THR A 15 -1.13 16.07 -13.06
CA THR A 15 -1.47 17.28 -12.34
C THR A 15 -2.88 17.74 -12.73
N GLN A 16 -3.73 17.99 -11.74
CA GLN A 16 -5.10 18.45 -11.90
C GLN A 16 -5.37 19.68 -11.05
N LYS A 17 -6.25 20.55 -11.53
CA LYS A 17 -6.72 21.70 -10.76
C LYS A 17 -7.89 21.31 -9.84
N ASP A 18 -8.70 20.39 -10.28
CA ASP A 18 -9.85 19.86 -9.54
C ASP A 18 -9.40 18.77 -8.56
N GLU A 19 -9.71 18.96 -7.28
CA GLU A 19 -9.36 18.03 -6.22
C GLU A 19 -10.12 16.71 -6.33
N ASN A 20 -11.41 16.78 -6.68
CA ASN A 20 -12.24 15.57 -6.81
C ASN A 20 -11.71 14.68 -7.93
N LEU A 21 -11.37 15.28 -9.08
CA LEU A 21 -10.79 14.53 -10.19
C LEU A 21 -9.43 13.92 -9.81
N ALA A 22 -8.58 14.66 -9.08
CA ALA A 22 -7.30 14.15 -8.61
C ALA A 22 -7.48 12.98 -7.63
N THR A 23 -8.47 13.08 -6.73
CA THR A 23 -8.82 12.00 -5.79
C THR A 23 -9.35 10.76 -6.52
N GLN A 24 -10.19 10.94 -7.53
CA GLN A 24 -10.70 9.83 -8.35
C GLN A 24 -9.58 9.13 -9.12
N ILE A 25 -8.62 9.90 -9.66
CA ILE A 25 -7.43 9.33 -10.32
C ILE A 25 -6.59 8.54 -9.32
N LYS A 26 -6.36 9.08 -8.12
CA LYS A 26 -5.66 8.36 -7.05
C LYS A 26 -6.37 7.04 -6.73
N TYR A 27 -7.67 7.09 -6.47
CA TYR A 27 -8.49 5.92 -6.17
C TYR A 27 -8.38 4.84 -7.26
N LEU A 28 -8.48 5.24 -8.53
CA LEU A 28 -8.34 4.32 -9.66
C LEU A 28 -6.94 3.69 -9.70
N CYS A 29 -5.88 4.47 -9.49
CA CYS A 29 -4.52 3.95 -9.46
C CYS A 29 -4.29 2.99 -8.29
N ASP A 30 -4.81 3.30 -7.09
CA ASP A 30 -4.75 2.41 -5.92
C ASP A 30 -5.49 1.10 -6.18
N SER A 31 -6.69 1.16 -6.78
CA SER A 31 -7.49 -0.03 -7.11
C SER A 31 -6.81 -0.95 -8.14
N LEU A 32 -5.91 -0.42 -8.95
CA LEU A 32 -5.08 -1.17 -9.90
C LEU A 32 -3.78 -1.70 -9.29
N GLY A 33 -3.58 -1.48 -7.99
CA GLY A 33 -2.40 -1.96 -7.25
C GLY A 33 -1.16 -1.10 -7.40
N PHE A 34 -1.27 0.13 -7.92
CA PHE A 34 -0.17 1.08 -7.93
C PHE A 34 -0.05 1.76 -6.56
N ARG A 35 1.18 2.06 -6.16
CA ARG A 35 1.40 2.91 -5.01
C ARG A 35 1.22 4.37 -5.41
N THR A 36 0.26 5.07 -4.80
CA THR A 36 -0.04 6.45 -5.15
C THR A 36 0.27 7.45 -4.04
N SER A 37 0.44 8.70 -4.44
CA SER A 37 0.46 9.84 -3.53
C SER A 37 -0.28 11.02 -4.15
N LEU A 38 -1.06 11.73 -3.35
CA LEU A 38 -1.74 12.97 -3.73
C LEU A 38 -1.16 14.12 -2.92
N ILE A 39 -0.65 15.13 -3.62
CA ILE A 39 0.01 16.28 -2.98
C ILE A 39 -0.58 17.56 -3.55
N LYS A 40 -1.04 18.45 -2.69
CA LYS A 40 -1.43 19.81 -3.05
C LYS A 40 -0.17 20.68 -3.20
N LYS A 41 -0.02 21.38 -4.33
CA LYS A 41 1.11 22.25 -4.62
C LYS A 41 0.65 23.56 -5.24
N LYS A 42 1.42 24.61 -5.02
CA LYS A 42 1.30 25.86 -5.80
C LYS A 42 2.06 25.71 -7.11
N ALA A 43 1.38 25.95 -8.22
CA ALA A 43 1.98 26.06 -9.54
C ALA A 43 2.03 27.52 -9.95
N SER A 44 3.16 27.97 -10.49
CA SER A 44 3.33 29.34 -10.93
C SER A 44 3.91 29.41 -12.34
N ILE A 45 3.47 30.39 -13.11
CA ILE A 45 4.03 30.74 -14.41
C ILE A 45 4.63 32.15 -14.28
N LYS A 46 5.92 32.20 -14.03
CA LYS A 46 6.65 33.48 -13.79
C LYS A 46 6.45 34.54 -14.89
N LYS A 47 6.36 34.10 -16.17
CA LYS A 47 6.21 35.01 -17.31
C LYS A 47 4.94 35.85 -17.28
N ILE A 48 3.86 35.36 -16.66
CA ILE A 48 2.55 36.03 -16.61
C ILE A 48 2.10 36.32 -15.19
N ASN A 49 3.00 36.15 -14.20
CA ASN A 49 2.73 36.34 -12.78
C ASN A 49 1.44 35.59 -12.32
N PHE A 50 1.28 34.37 -12.82
CA PHE A 50 0.11 33.54 -12.51
C PHE A 50 0.49 32.47 -11.49
N GLU A 51 -0.29 32.39 -10.39
CA GLU A 51 -0.18 31.35 -9.39
C GLU A 51 -1.54 30.66 -9.19
N THR A 52 -1.51 29.36 -9.04
CA THR A 52 -2.71 28.55 -8.74
C THR A 52 -2.35 27.35 -7.89
N GLU A 53 -3.30 26.85 -7.13
CA GLU A 53 -3.18 25.58 -6.45
C GLU A 53 -3.52 24.45 -7.41
N VAL A 54 -2.74 23.38 -7.35
CA VAL A 54 -2.92 22.17 -8.16
C VAL A 54 -2.71 20.93 -7.31
N TYR A 55 -3.38 19.88 -7.68
CA TYR A 55 -3.28 18.57 -7.09
C TYR A 55 -2.45 17.67 -7.99
N ARG A 56 -1.41 17.08 -7.41
CA ARG A 56 -0.44 16.25 -8.13
C ARG A 56 -0.57 14.82 -7.65
N VAL A 57 -1.04 13.94 -8.54
CA VAL A 57 -1.11 12.51 -8.32
C VAL A 57 0.16 11.88 -8.89
N ARG A 58 0.89 11.18 -8.05
CA ARG A 58 2.04 10.35 -8.47
C ARG A 58 1.74 8.91 -8.20
N PHE A 59 2.14 8.03 -9.11
CA PHE A 59 1.98 6.59 -8.92
C PHE A 59 3.18 5.81 -9.46
N PHE A 60 3.46 4.71 -8.78
CA PHE A 60 4.64 3.87 -8.93
C PHE A 60 4.24 2.40 -8.89
N GLY A 61 5.14 1.53 -9.31
CA GLY A 61 4.95 0.09 -9.34
C GLY A 61 5.17 -0.46 -10.73
N ASP A 62 4.38 -1.43 -11.13
CA ASP A 62 4.43 -2.08 -12.44
C ASP A 62 3.85 -1.18 -13.55
N ILE A 63 4.25 0.08 -13.55
CA ILE A 63 3.72 1.11 -14.47
C ILE A 63 4.14 0.91 -15.93
N ASP A 64 5.15 0.09 -16.20
CA ASP A 64 5.55 -0.35 -17.53
C ASP A 64 4.48 -1.19 -18.24
N LYS A 65 3.57 -1.80 -17.48
CA LYS A 65 2.41 -2.54 -18.00
C LYS A 65 1.29 -1.63 -18.54
N ILE A 66 1.35 -0.31 -18.25
CA ILE A 66 0.36 0.64 -18.73
C ILE A 66 0.56 0.85 -20.24
N PRO A 67 -0.49 0.66 -21.08
CA PRO A 67 -0.39 0.72 -22.54
C PRO A 67 -0.27 2.16 -23.06
N VAL A 68 0.87 2.81 -22.81
CA VAL A 68 1.14 4.18 -23.25
C VAL A 68 1.52 4.19 -24.73
N LYS A 69 0.80 4.96 -25.54
CA LYS A 69 1.03 5.06 -27.00
C LYS A 69 2.23 5.96 -27.36
N ILE A 70 2.58 6.91 -26.48
CA ILE A 70 3.66 7.90 -26.75
C ILE A 70 4.98 7.33 -26.24
N GLU A 71 5.93 7.07 -27.14
CA GLU A 71 7.19 6.38 -26.83
C GLU A 71 7.98 7.08 -25.70
N ARG A 72 8.15 8.40 -25.76
CA ARG A 72 8.85 9.17 -24.72
C ARG A 72 8.20 9.15 -23.33
N LYS A 73 6.96 8.66 -23.23
CA LYS A 73 6.20 8.51 -21.99
C LYS A 73 6.12 7.08 -21.50
N LYS A 74 6.65 6.10 -22.22
CA LYS A 74 6.68 4.70 -21.77
C LYS A 74 7.60 4.56 -20.57
N ALA A 75 7.10 3.94 -19.53
CA ALA A 75 7.87 3.64 -18.34
C ALA A 75 8.84 2.49 -18.58
N LYS A 76 9.93 2.48 -17.82
CA LYS A 76 10.84 1.35 -17.75
C LYS A 76 10.34 0.34 -16.71
N PRO A 77 10.64 -0.96 -16.88
CA PRO A 77 10.37 -1.95 -15.84
C PRO A 77 10.98 -1.54 -14.49
N TRP A 78 10.33 -1.93 -13.41
CA TRP A 78 10.83 -1.66 -12.07
C TRP A 78 12.09 -2.52 -11.79
N THR A 79 13.22 -1.87 -11.59
CA THR A 79 14.52 -2.54 -11.40
C THR A 79 15.10 -2.35 -9.99
N CYS A 80 14.39 -1.64 -9.12
CA CYS A 80 14.86 -1.37 -7.76
C CYS A 80 14.62 -2.57 -6.84
N ASN A 81 15.62 -2.94 -6.03
CA ASN A 81 15.50 -4.00 -5.03
C ASN A 81 14.54 -3.64 -3.86
N ARG A 82 14.09 -2.37 -3.79
CA ARG A 82 13.09 -1.95 -2.81
C ARG A 82 11.70 -2.28 -3.32
N THR A 83 10.94 -2.95 -2.50
CA THR A 83 9.53 -3.24 -2.78
C THR A 83 8.75 -1.93 -2.79
N TRP A 84 8.15 -1.57 -3.92
CA TRP A 84 7.42 -0.32 -4.09
C TRP A 84 6.13 -0.25 -3.24
N ASN A 85 5.60 -1.40 -2.79
CA ASN A 85 4.43 -1.50 -1.92
C ASN A 85 4.77 -1.44 -0.42
N GLN A 86 6.01 -1.14 -0.04
CA GLN A 86 6.40 -0.94 1.35
C GLN A 86 6.52 0.55 1.67
N THR A 87 6.04 0.95 2.85
CA THR A 87 6.17 2.32 3.36
C THR A 87 6.67 2.30 4.79
N GLY A 88 7.35 3.37 5.18
CA GLY A 88 7.69 3.60 6.58
C GLY A 88 6.48 4.10 7.35
N ILE A 89 6.32 3.63 8.58
CA ILE A 89 5.32 4.12 9.53
C ILE A 89 6.03 4.80 10.71
N LYS A 90 5.45 5.91 11.16
CA LYS A 90 5.83 6.57 12.41
C LYS A 90 4.66 6.43 13.38
N ILE A 91 4.95 5.93 14.58
CA ILE A 91 3.95 5.79 15.64
C ILE A 91 4.24 6.86 16.68
N GLU A 92 3.25 7.69 16.96
CA GLU A 92 3.32 8.75 17.96
C GLU A 92 2.23 8.52 19.01
N LYS A 93 2.48 9.01 20.22
CA LYS A 93 1.48 8.97 21.29
C LYS A 93 0.38 9.97 20.94
N ASP A 94 -0.84 9.49 20.93
CA ASP A 94 -2.04 10.31 20.70
C ASP A 94 -2.74 10.64 22.02
N ILE A 95 -3.79 11.46 21.94
CA ILE A 95 -4.66 11.77 23.05
C ILE A 95 -5.53 10.58 23.45
N VAL A 96 -6.11 10.62 24.63
CA VAL A 96 -7.15 9.66 25.02
C VAL A 96 -8.46 10.09 24.39
N ASP A 97 -9.01 9.24 23.52
CA ASP A 97 -10.24 9.50 22.79
C ASP A 97 -11.12 8.25 22.78
N GLU A 98 -12.34 8.37 22.26
CA GLU A 98 -13.26 7.25 22.11
C GLU A 98 -12.76 6.30 21.00
N TYR A 99 -12.96 5.01 21.23
CA TYR A 99 -12.62 3.96 20.29
C TYR A 99 -13.89 3.34 19.71
N PHE A 100 -13.96 3.28 18.38
CA PHE A 100 -15.07 2.67 17.67
C PHE A 100 -14.57 1.44 16.90
N GLY A 101 -15.36 0.40 16.91
CA GLY A 101 -15.13 -0.82 16.16
C GLY A 101 -16.37 -1.25 15.40
N PHE A 102 -16.20 -2.17 14.48
CA PHE A 102 -17.30 -2.79 13.73
C PHE A 102 -17.03 -4.29 13.59
N GLU A 103 -18.09 -5.05 13.45
CA GLU A 103 -18.05 -6.46 13.12
C GLU A 103 -18.47 -6.66 11.67
N ILE A 104 -17.75 -7.53 10.95
CA ILE A 104 -17.98 -7.82 9.54
C ILE A 104 -18.31 -9.29 9.37
N ASP A 105 -19.33 -9.58 8.61
CA ASP A 105 -19.74 -10.94 8.26
C ASP A 105 -18.76 -11.62 7.28
N GLY A 106 -18.96 -12.90 7.05
CA GLY A 106 -18.24 -13.68 6.05
C GLY A 106 -16.78 -13.93 6.41
N ASN A 107 -15.86 -13.51 5.51
CA ASN A 107 -14.42 -13.74 5.67
C ASN A 107 -13.72 -12.73 6.59
N LYS A 108 -14.45 -11.76 7.14
CA LYS A 108 -13.97 -10.70 8.04
C LYS A 108 -12.83 -9.87 7.49
N LEU A 109 -12.70 -9.82 6.17
CA LEU A 109 -11.77 -8.94 5.47
C LEU A 109 -12.43 -7.60 5.19
N PHE A 110 -11.66 -6.53 5.30
CA PHE A 110 -12.09 -5.20 4.92
C PHE A 110 -11.03 -4.46 4.12
N LEU A 111 -11.47 -3.47 3.38
CA LEU A 111 -10.65 -2.67 2.49
C LEU A 111 -10.31 -1.35 3.18
N LEU A 112 -9.03 -1.02 3.24
CA LEU A 112 -8.57 0.30 3.67
C LEU A 112 -8.71 1.32 2.54
N GLU A 113 -8.57 2.60 2.87
CA GLU A 113 -8.65 3.71 1.91
C GLU A 113 -7.63 3.58 0.76
N ASP A 114 -6.47 2.99 1.02
CA ASP A 114 -5.40 2.74 0.04
C ASP A 114 -5.58 1.43 -0.75
N MET A 115 -6.76 0.82 -0.73
CA MET A 115 -7.11 -0.46 -1.35
C MET A 115 -6.37 -1.68 -0.76
N THR A 116 -5.75 -1.53 0.40
CA THR A 116 -5.20 -2.68 1.13
C THR A 116 -6.32 -3.51 1.74
N VAL A 117 -6.40 -4.77 1.35
CA VAL A 117 -7.30 -5.73 2.00
C VAL A 117 -6.63 -6.23 3.27
N THR A 118 -7.27 -6.06 4.40
CA THR A 118 -6.69 -6.41 5.69
C THR A 118 -7.68 -7.11 6.61
N HIS A 119 -7.11 -7.68 7.68
CA HIS A 119 -7.83 -8.28 8.80
C HIS A 119 -7.08 -7.87 10.07
N ASN A 120 -7.79 -7.53 11.14
CA ASN A 120 -7.19 -7.10 12.41
C ASN A 120 -6.19 -8.11 12.97
N THR A 121 -6.50 -9.41 12.93
CA THR A 121 -5.62 -10.48 13.40
C THR A 121 -4.29 -10.52 12.67
N ALA A 122 -4.26 -10.25 11.36
CA ALA A 122 -3.01 -10.25 10.58
C ALA A 122 -2.04 -9.16 11.05
N LEU A 123 -2.55 -7.97 11.35
CA LEU A 123 -1.73 -6.86 11.89
C LEU A 123 -1.13 -7.24 13.25
N VAL A 124 -1.96 -7.74 14.17
CA VAL A 124 -1.52 -8.13 15.53
C VAL A 124 -0.46 -9.23 15.48
N LEU A 125 -0.61 -10.24 14.60
CA LEU A 125 0.37 -11.29 14.43
C LEU A 125 1.72 -10.78 13.91
N ASN A 126 1.72 -9.83 12.96
CA ASN A 126 2.94 -9.21 12.47
C ASN A 126 3.64 -8.37 13.56
N MET A 127 2.88 -7.65 14.38
CA MET A 127 3.42 -6.94 15.54
C MET A 127 4.02 -7.91 16.56
N ALA A 128 3.36 -9.04 16.83
CA ALA A 128 3.86 -10.09 17.72
C ALA A 128 5.19 -10.67 17.21
N LEU A 129 5.26 -11.06 15.94
CA LEU A 129 6.49 -11.54 15.30
C LEU A 129 7.64 -10.54 15.46
N LYS A 130 7.36 -9.26 15.20
CA LYS A 130 8.37 -8.21 15.30
C LYS A 130 8.90 -8.02 16.73
N ASN A 131 8.06 -8.16 17.73
CA ASN A 131 8.48 -8.12 19.14
C ASN A 131 9.34 -9.35 19.50
N VAL A 132 8.98 -10.54 19.05
CA VAL A 132 9.76 -11.77 19.26
C VAL A 132 11.14 -11.65 18.60
N GLU A 133 11.23 -11.12 17.39
CA GLU A 133 12.51 -10.85 16.69
C GLU A 133 13.42 -9.89 17.46
N GLN A 134 12.84 -9.02 18.30
CA GLN A 134 13.58 -8.13 19.20
C GLN A 134 13.90 -8.76 20.56
N GLY A 135 13.67 -10.06 20.73
CA GLY A 135 13.91 -10.79 21.99
C GLY A 135 12.86 -10.55 23.08
N LYS A 136 11.70 -9.98 22.75
CA LYS A 136 10.61 -9.75 23.71
C LYS A 136 9.67 -10.97 23.76
N GLY A 137 9.25 -11.35 24.96
CA GLY A 137 8.21 -12.36 25.15
C GLY A 137 6.85 -11.83 24.71
N VAL A 138 6.09 -12.64 23.96
CA VAL A 138 4.73 -12.31 23.54
C VAL A 138 3.78 -13.45 23.88
N ILE A 139 2.63 -13.14 24.47
CA ILE A 139 1.55 -14.09 24.75
C ILE A 139 0.34 -13.62 23.93
N LEU A 140 -0.25 -14.55 23.17
CA LEU A 140 -1.45 -14.31 22.37
C LEU A 140 -2.62 -15.13 22.94
N PHE A 141 -3.70 -14.45 23.31
CA PHE A 141 -4.96 -15.07 23.68
C PHE A 141 -5.92 -14.92 22.48
N SER A 142 -6.31 -16.02 21.89
CA SER A 142 -7.25 -16.04 20.76
C SER A 142 -8.46 -16.88 21.11
N LEU A 143 -9.63 -16.25 21.07
CA LEU A 143 -10.93 -16.93 21.24
C LEU A 143 -11.57 -17.28 19.89
N GLU A 144 -11.08 -16.70 18.78
CA GLU A 144 -11.65 -16.83 17.45
C GLU A 144 -10.93 -17.89 16.61
N MET A 145 -9.61 -18.01 16.77
CA MET A 145 -8.78 -18.88 15.93
C MET A 145 -7.95 -19.84 16.79
N PRO A 146 -7.87 -21.14 16.40
CA PRO A 146 -6.99 -22.09 17.06
C PRO A 146 -5.51 -21.76 16.83
N ALA A 147 -4.65 -22.23 17.75
CA ALA A 147 -3.24 -21.95 17.74
C ALA A 147 -2.54 -22.35 16.44
N GLU A 148 -2.90 -23.49 15.85
CA GLU A 148 -2.35 -23.99 14.60
C GLU A 148 -2.59 -23.03 13.44
N GLN A 149 -3.78 -22.43 13.37
CA GLN A 149 -4.10 -21.45 12.32
C GLN A 149 -3.31 -20.15 12.49
N LEU A 150 -3.12 -19.71 13.73
CA LEU A 150 -2.27 -18.53 14.02
C LEU A 150 -0.82 -18.82 13.63
N MET A 151 -0.29 -19.98 13.99
CA MET A 151 1.06 -20.42 13.62
C MET A 151 1.27 -20.48 12.11
N LEU A 152 0.33 -21.06 11.36
CA LEU A 152 0.40 -21.10 9.90
C LEU A 152 0.40 -19.71 9.27
N ARG A 153 -0.39 -18.77 9.81
CA ARG A 153 -0.38 -17.37 9.36
C ARG A 153 0.94 -16.67 9.67
N MET A 154 1.50 -16.89 10.86
CA MET A 154 2.80 -16.34 11.24
C MET A 154 3.91 -16.91 10.35
N LEU A 155 3.88 -18.22 10.06
CA LEU A 155 4.83 -18.87 9.19
C LEU A 155 4.73 -18.32 7.76
N SER A 156 3.53 -18.19 7.21
CA SER A 156 3.29 -17.57 5.91
C SER A 156 3.85 -16.14 5.84
N ALA A 157 3.62 -15.33 6.87
CA ALA A 157 4.14 -13.96 6.93
C ALA A 157 5.68 -13.92 7.01
N LYS A 158 6.30 -14.88 7.69
CA LYS A 158 7.76 -14.94 7.86
C LYS A 158 8.48 -15.46 6.63
N THR A 159 7.91 -16.48 5.98
CA THR A 159 8.53 -17.18 4.84
C THR A 159 8.10 -16.63 3.48
N SER A 160 7.07 -15.79 3.43
CA SER A 160 6.42 -15.35 2.21
C SER A 160 5.76 -16.48 1.39
N ILE A 161 5.65 -17.68 1.94
CA ILE A 161 4.95 -18.81 1.32
C ILE A 161 3.44 -18.59 1.46
N PRO A 162 2.65 -18.71 0.38
CA PRO A 162 1.21 -18.58 0.44
C PRO A 162 0.57 -19.51 1.47
N LEU A 163 -0.33 -19.00 2.30
CA LEU A 163 -0.98 -19.77 3.36
C LEU A 163 -1.67 -21.05 2.85
N GLN A 164 -2.19 -21.01 1.62
CA GLN A 164 -2.82 -22.19 1.01
C GLN A 164 -1.82 -23.31 0.72
N ASN A 165 -0.59 -22.98 0.32
CA ASN A 165 0.46 -23.96 0.08
C ASN A 165 0.90 -24.60 1.40
N LEU A 166 1.09 -23.79 2.45
CA LEU A 166 1.38 -24.30 3.80
C LEU A 166 0.29 -25.24 4.32
N ARG A 167 -0.99 -24.95 4.06
CA ARG A 167 -2.12 -25.81 4.47
C ARG A 167 -2.18 -27.13 3.71
N LYS A 168 -1.75 -27.16 2.45
CA LYS A 168 -1.75 -28.34 1.60
C LYS A 168 -0.46 -29.16 1.75
N GLY A 169 0.58 -28.61 2.39
CA GLY A 169 1.91 -29.20 2.42
C GLY A 169 2.62 -29.12 1.06
N ASP A 170 2.16 -28.23 0.18
CA ASP A 170 2.73 -28.03 -1.16
C ASP A 170 3.87 -27.01 -1.02
N LEU A 171 5.02 -27.51 -0.62
CA LEU A 171 6.22 -26.74 -0.38
C LEU A 171 7.22 -27.16 -1.46
N ASP A 172 7.48 -26.28 -2.42
CA ASP A 172 8.57 -26.47 -3.37
C ASP A 172 9.91 -26.47 -2.62
N ASP A 173 10.75 -27.44 -2.91
CA ASP A 173 12.13 -27.50 -2.43
C ASP A 173 12.91 -26.30 -3.02
N GLN A 174 13.02 -25.20 -2.28
CA GLN A 174 13.88 -24.06 -2.59
C GLN A 174 15.09 -24.02 -1.67
#